data_98e1bbdf05a2345c44c8b59351920c39
#
_entry.id   98e1bbdf05a2345c44c8b59351920c39
#
_cell.length_a   1.000
_cell.length_b   1.000
_cell.length_c   1.000
_cell.angle_alpha   90.00
_cell.angle_beta   90.00
_cell.angle_gamma   90.00
#
_symmetry.space_group_name_H-M   'P 1'
#
loop_
_entity.id
_entity.type
_entity.pdbx_description
1 polymer ?
#
loop_
_entity_poly.entity_id
_entity_poly.type
_entity_poly.pdbx_seq_one_letter_code
_entity_poly.pdbx_strand_id
1 'polypeptide(L)'
;MSSLIIVVSGPGGVGKSTIVEALVQRDDRLWLSRSWTTRERRPGEAEDAYVFVTREQFQQRIADNGFLEWTEFIGNMYGTPNPEAPAGRDIVLEIEVDGASQVKKMHPDAMLLFVLPPTREEQRASLQGRGDVEQKVEQRLRKAEDEEPIGKALADFVLINDDLNATIDEMLELINAARAKRA
;
A
#
# COMPACT_ATOMS: atom_id res chain seq x y z
N MET A 1 19.64 -15.38 0.97
CA MET A 1 18.43 -15.30 0.11
C MET A 1 18.08 -13.83 -0.05
N SER A 2 17.68 -13.38 -1.24
CA SER A 2 17.19 -12.01 -1.43
C SER A 2 15.82 -11.85 -0.78
N SER A 3 15.58 -10.71 -0.10
CA SER A 3 14.29 -10.39 0.51
C SER A 3 13.18 -10.39 -0.54
N LEU A 4 12.01 -10.93 -0.20
CA LEU A 4 10.81 -10.80 -1.03
C LEU A 4 10.27 -9.38 -0.90
N ILE A 5 9.90 -8.75 -2.02
CA ILE A 5 9.16 -7.49 -2.02
C ILE A 5 7.68 -7.84 -2.19
N ILE A 6 6.87 -7.45 -1.23
CA ILE A 6 5.42 -7.67 -1.20
C ILE A 6 4.74 -6.31 -1.30
N VAL A 7 4.00 -6.11 -2.37
CA VAL A 7 3.24 -4.88 -2.60
C VAL A 7 1.78 -5.14 -2.26
N VAL A 8 1.26 -4.42 -1.28
CA VAL A 8 -0.17 -4.37 -0.96
C VAL A 8 -0.73 -3.09 -1.55
N SER A 9 -1.55 -3.23 -2.58
CA SER A 9 -2.16 -2.11 -3.30
C SER A 9 -3.67 -2.28 -3.40
N GLY A 10 -4.36 -1.25 -3.83
CA GLY A 10 -5.81 -1.23 -3.96
C GLY A 10 -6.38 0.17 -3.79
N PRO A 11 -7.64 0.39 -4.13
CA PRO A 11 -8.26 1.70 -4.04
C PRO A 11 -8.35 2.23 -2.61
N GLY A 12 -8.58 3.53 -2.46
CA GLY A 12 -8.81 4.14 -1.15
C GLY A 12 -10.04 3.55 -0.45
N GLY A 13 -9.95 3.35 0.87
CA GLY A 13 -11.08 2.86 1.67
C GLY A 13 -11.20 1.34 1.80
N VAL A 14 -10.27 0.56 1.26
CA VAL A 14 -10.30 -0.92 1.34
C VAL A 14 -9.62 -1.52 2.58
N GLY A 15 -9.01 -0.68 3.44
CA GLY A 15 -8.39 -1.16 4.68
C GLY A 15 -6.91 -1.56 4.54
N LYS A 16 -6.18 -1.12 3.50
CA LYS A 16 -4.76 -1.47 3.29
C LYS A 16 -3.89 -1.31 4.55
N SER A 17 -3.95 -0.15 5.21
CA SER A 17 -3.11 0.12 6.38
C SER A 17 -3.39 -0.86 7.52
N THR A 18 -4.65 -1.17 7.79
CA THR A 18 -5.03 -2.17 8.81
C THR A 18 -4.51 -3.56 8.45
N ILE A 19 -4.60 -3.93 7.16
CA ILE A 19 -4.10 -5.22 6.66
C ILE A 19 -2.59 -5.31 6.85
N VAL A 20 -1.81 -4.32 6.39
CA VAL A 20 -0.33 -4.40 6.45
C VAL A 20 0.19 -4.36 7.88
N GLU A 21 -0.45 -3.60 8.76
CA GLU A 21 -0.12 -3.61 10.19
C GLU A 21 -0.37 -4.97 10.83
N ALA A 22 -1.50 -5.59 10.52
CA ALA A 22 -1.81 -6.93 11.01
C ALA A 22 -0.87 -8.01 10.44
N LEU A 23 -0.48 -7.91 9.16
CA LEU A 23 0.50 -8.80 8.55
C LEU A 23 1.84 -8.77 9.31
N VAL A 24 2.40 -7.59 9.55
CA VAL A 24 3.69 -7.45 10.24
C VAL A 24 3.62 -7.78 11.73
N GLN A 25 2.43 -7.70 12.34
CA GLN A 25 2.21 -8.15 13.71
C GLN A 25 2.14 -9.68 13.82
N ARG A 26 1.64 -10.37 12.79
CA ARG A 26 1.47 -11.83 12.77
C ARG A 26 2.69 -12.59 12.24
N ASP A 27 3.55 -11.96 11.47
CA ASP A 27 4.77 -12.58 10.92
C ASP A 27 5.96 -11.62 11.08
N ASP A 28 6.85 -11.92 12.04
CA ASP A 28 8.03 -11.14 12.39
C ASP A 28 9.13 -11.12 11.29
N ARG A 29 8.99 -11.98 10.27
CA ARG A 29 9.85 -11.96 9.07
C ARG A 29 9.46 -10.86 8.11
N LEU A 30 8.32 -10.21 8.30
CA LEU A 30 7.87 -9.07 7.50
C LEU A 30 8.37 -7.76 8.11
N TRP A 31 8.73 -6.83 7.25
CA TRP A 31 9.10 -5.47 7.62
C TRP A 31 8.35 -4.47 6.74
N LEU A 32 7.58 -3.58 7.38
CA LEU A 32 6.82 -2.54 6.68
C LEU A 32 7.72 -1.34 6.39
N SER A 33 7.93 -1.04 5.11
CA SER A 33 8.55 0.20 4.67
C SER A 33 7.53 1.34 4.78
N ARG A 34 7.76 2.27 5.69
CA ARG A 34 6.87 3.42 5.89
C ARG A 34 7.00 4.43 4.75
N SER A 35 5.91 4.66 4.04
CA SER A 35 5.85 5.66 2.98
C SER A 35 5.93 7.08 3.52
N TRP A 36 6.52 7.98 2.74
CA TRP A 36 6.54 9.40 3.00
C TRP A 36 5.31 10.07 2.37
N THR A 37 4.80 11.14 3.00
CA THR A 37 3.71 11.92 2.42
C THR A 37 3.79 13.39 2.82
N THR A 38 3.33 14.26 1.91
CA THR A 38 3.12 15.69 2.18
C THR A 38 1.71 15.99 2.69
N ARG A 39 0.86 14.97 2.80
CA ARG A 39 -0.47 15.10 3.39
C ARG A 39 -0.35 15.35 4.89
N GLU A 40 -1.18 16.24 5.41
CA GLU A 40 -1.32 16.39 6.86
C GLU A 40 -1.84 15.10 7.50
N ARG A 41 -1.38 14.82 8.72
CA ARG A 41 -1.87 13.70 9.53
C ARG A 41 -3.34 13.92 9.88
N ARG A 42 -4.15 12.89 9.73
CA ARG A 42 -5.57 12.94 10.08
C ARG A 42 -5.76 12.86 11.60
N PRO A 43 -6.85 13.44 12.15
CA PRO A 43 -7.22 13.19 13.53
C PRO A 43 -7.36 11.69 13.83
N GLY A 44 -6.71 11.22 14.90
CA GLY A 44 -6.74 9.81 15.30
C GLY A 44 -5.83 8.86 14.50
N GLU A 45 -5.14 9.34 13.46
CA GLU A 45 -4.16 8.55 12.74
C GLU A 45 -2.87 8.40 13.57
N ALA A 46 -2.26 7.21 13.56
CA ALA A 46 -1.01 6.97 14.27
C ALA A 46 0.11 7.89 13.77
N GLU A 47 1.01 8.31 14.65
CA GLU A 47 2.12 9.23 14.31
C GLU A 47 3.09 8.60 13.32
N ASP A 48 3.23 7.30 13.36
CA ASP A 48 4.11 6.49 12.51
C ASP A 48 3.40 5.83 11.32
N ALA A 49 2.11 6.18 11.05
CA ALA A 49 1.39 5.67 9.88
C ALA A 49 2.11 6.00 8.56
N TYR A 50 2.72 7.19 8.50
CA TYR A 50 3.57 7.71 7.43
C TYR A 50 4.73 8.50 8.02
N VAL A 51 5.75 8.74 7.21
CA VAL A 51 6.71 9.81 7.48
C VAL A 51 6.11 11.11 6.91
N PHE A 52 5.48 11.90 7.78
CA PHE A 52 4.83 13.16 7.38
C PHE A 52 5.88 14.26 7.22
N VAL A 53 5.95 14.86 6.04
CA VAL A 53 6.99 15.83 5.68
C VAL A 53 6.41 17.02 4.93
N THR A 54 7.18 18.12 4.83
CA THR A 54 6.81 19.24 3.95
C THR A 54 7.06 18.89 2.48
N ARG A 55 6.44 19.69 1.58
CA ARG A 55 6.65 19.51 0.13
C ARG A 55 8.11 19.71 -0.26
N GLU A 56 8.80 20.66 0.38
CA GLU A 56 10.22 20.94 0.16
C GLU A 56 11.11 19.76 0.58
N GLN A 57 10.84 19.16 1.74
CA GLN A 57 11.56 17.97 2.22
C GLN A 57 11.35 16.78 1.27
N PHE A 58 10.13 16.60 0.79
CA PHE A 58 9.81 15.54 -0.17
C PHE A 58 10.55 15.74 -1.49
N GLN A 59 10.52 16.97 -2.03
CA GLN A 59 11.23 17.33 -3.27
C GLN A 59 12.75 17.17 -3.14
N GLN A 60 13.32 17.53 -1.98
CA GLN A 60 14.75 17.28 -1.72
C GLN A 60 15.05 15.79 -1.77
N ARG A 61 14.21 14.95 -1.16
CA ARG A 61 14.37 13.49 -1.19
C ARG A 61 14.30 12.92 -2.61
N ILE A 62 13.44 13.48 -3.48
CA ILE A 62 13.42 13.12 -4.92
C ILE A 62 14.76 13.48 -5.57
N ALA A 63 15.26 14.71 -5.35
CA ALA A 63 16.53 15.16 -5.93
C ALA A 63 17.71 14.28 -5.50
N ASP A 64 17.68 13.73 -4.29
CA ASP A 64 18.68 12.82 -3.74
C ASP A 64 18.49 11.35 -4.20
N ASN A 65 17.55 11.06 -5.12
CA ASN A 65 17.16 9.71 -5.55
C ASN A 65 16.80 8.80 -4.35
N GLY A 66 16.20 9.36 -3.31
CA GLY A 66 15.93 8.68 -2.05
C GLY A 66 14.64 7.84 -2.03
N PHE A 67 13.90 7.78 -3.14
CA PHE A 67 12.68 6.98 -3.25
C PHE A 67 12.85 5.84 -4.25
N LEU A 68 12.28 4.69 -3.89
CA LEU A 68 12.05 3.57 -4.79
C LEU A 68 11.01 3.94 -5.86
N GLU A 69 9.93 4.58 -5.43
CA GLU A 69 8.87 5.13 -6.27
C GLU A 69 8.23 6.34 -5.59
N TRP A 70 7.60 7.20 -6.35
CA TRP A 70 6.76 8.26 -5.81
C TRP A 70 5.69 8.68 -6.81
N THR A 71 4.58 9.24 -6.30
CA THR A 71 3.45 9.71 -7.09
C THR A 71 2.81 10.93 -6.45
N GLU A 72 2.04 11.69 -7.22
CA GLU A 72 1.15 12.73 -6.71
C GLU A 72 -0.31 12.25 -6.78
N PHE A 73 -0.99 12.30 -5.64
CA PHE A 73 -2.35 11.82 -5.49
C PHE A 73 -3.19 12.88 -4.77
N ILE A 74 -4.22 13.41 -5.45
CA ILE A 74 -5.14 14.42 -4.90
C ILE A 74 -4.38 15.57 -4.24
N GLY A 75 -3.39 16.14 -4.94
CA GLY A 75 -2.60 17.30 -4.50
C GLY A 75 -1.56 17.02 -3.42
N ASN A 76 -1.40 15.77 -2.98
CA ASN A 76 -0.36 15.36 -2.03
C ASN A 76 0.63 14.41 -2.68
N MET A 77 1.87 14.47 -2.24
CA MET A 77 2.91 13.55 -2.69
C MET A 77 3.00 12.34 -1.75
N TYR A 78 3.23 11.18 -2.35
CA TYR A 78 3.45 9.92 -1.64
C TYR A 78 4.65 9.22 -2.25
N GLY A 79 5.50 8.61 -1.45
CA GLY A 79 6.67 7.91 -1.95
C GLY A 79 7.17 6.86 -0.98
N THR A 80 7.63 5.75 -1.54
CA THR A 80 8.29 4.69 -0.80
C THR A 80 9.79 4.96 -0.79
N PRO A 81 10.43 5.13 0.38
CA PRO A 81 11.88 5.30 0.43
C PRO A 81 12.58 4.03 -0.11
N ASN A 82 13.80 4.18 -0.60
CA ASN A 82 14.63 3.02 -0.89
C ASN A 82 14.68 2.14 0.36
N PRO A 83 14.24 0.86 0.28
CA PRO A 83 14.02 0.05 1.47
C PRO A 83 15.35 -0.36 2.11
N GLU A 84 15.47 -0.09 3.40
CA GLU A 84 16.59 -0.50 4.26
C GLU A 84 16.09 -1.54 5.26
N ALA A 85 15.56 -2.66 4.75
CA ALA A 85 15.01 -3.71 5.58
C ALA A 85 16.10 -4.39 6.42
N PRO A 86 15.82 -4.77 7.67
CA PRO A 86 16.70 -5.62 8.45
C PRO A 86 17.02 -6.93 7.72
N ALA A 87 18.25 -7.41 7.87
CA ALA A 87 18.69 -8.64 7.21
C ALA A 87 17.76 -9.81 7.51
N GLY A 88 17.37 -10.54 6.46
CA GLY A 88 16.51 -11.72 6.56
C GLY A 88 15.01 -11.43 6.67
N ARG A 89 14.60 -10.17 6.56
CA ARG A 89 13.18 -9.81 6.51
C ARG A 89 12.72 -9.50 5.09
N ASP A 90 11.48 -9.87 4.79
CA ASP A 90 10.79 -9.48 3.57
C ASP A 90 10.19 -8.08 3.71
N ILE A 91 10.10 -7.38 2.60
CA ILE A 91 9.70 -5.97 2.55
C ILE A 91 8.23 -5.89 2.16
N VAL A 92 7.42 -5.26 3.02
CA VAL A 92 6.01 -4.94 2.71
C VAL A 92 5.92 -3.47 2.33
N LEU A 93 5.31 -3.19 1.18
CA LEU A 93 5.02 -1.86 0.67
C LEU A 93 3.50 -1.66 0.63
N GLU A 94 3.00 -0.61 1.27
CA GLU A 94 1.61 -0.15 1.13
C GLU A 94 1.58 1.05 0.20
N ILE A 95 1.15 0.85 -1.04
CA ILE A 95 1.22 1.87 -2.10
C ILE A 95 -0.02 1.88 -2.99
N GLU A 96 -0.26 3.02 -3.65
CA GLU A 96 -1.31 3.19 -4.63
C GLU A 96 -0.95 2.51 -5.97
N VAL A 97 -1.90 2.40 -6.90
CA VAL A 97 -1.74 1.67 -8.17
C VAL A 97 -0.58 2.20 -9.02
N ASP A 98 -0.40 3.52 -9.07
CA ASP A 98 0.71 4.14 -9.81
C ASP A 98 2.08 3.71 -9.25
N GLY A 99 2.23 3.74 -7.91
CA GLY A 99 3.44 3.26 -7.25
C GLY A 99 3.67 1.77 -7.47
N ALA A 100 2.61 0.96 -7.38
CA ALA A 100 2.66 -0.47 -7.65
C ALA A 100 3.13 -0.77 -9.09
N SER A 101 2.66 0.00 -10.06
CA SER A 101 3.12 -0.09 -11.45
C SER A 101 4.61 0.22 -11.61
N GLN A 102 5.10 1.26 -10.90
CA GLN A 102 6.51 1.60 -10.91
C GLN A 102 7.37 0.50 -10.30
N VAL A 103 6.96 -0.03 -9.13
CA VAL A 103 7.66 -1.13 -8.46
C VAL A 103 7.70 -2.38 -9.34
N LYS A 104 6.58 -2.78 -9.95
CA LYS A 104 6.54 -3.97 -10.84
C LYS A 104 7.44 -3.82 -12.06
N LYS A 105 7.64 -2.61 -12.59
CA LYS A 105 8.57 -2.35 -13.70
C LYS A 105 10.03 -2.49 -13.28
N MET A 106 10.40 -2.03 -12.08
CA MET A 106 11.76 -2.11 -11.56
C MET A 106 12.07 -3.47 -10.94
N HIS A 107 11.09 -4.10 -10.32
CA HIS A 107 11.16 -5.38 -9.63
C HIS A 107 10.05 -6.31 -10.14
N PRO A 108 10.20 -6.92 -11.34
CA PRO A 108 9.17 -7.79 -11.92
C PRO A 108 8.81 -9.00 -11.05
N ASP A 109 9.72 -9.40 -10.17
CA ASP A 109 9.56 -10.50 -9.21
C ASP A 109 8.92 -10.07 -7.88
N ALA A 110 8.60 -8.78 -7.70
CA ALA A 110 7.81 -8.32 -6.56
C ALA A 110 6.40 -8.93 -6.60
N MET A 111 5.93 -9.44 -5.46
CA MET A 111 4.61 -10.03 -5.31
C MET A 111 3.57 -8.92 -5.09
N LEU A 112 2.64 -8.75 -6.00
CA LEU A 112 1.58 -7.74 -5.89
C LEU A 112 0.25 -8.38 -5.46
N LEU A 113 -0.19 -8.01 -4.26
CA LEU A 113 -1.48 -8.35 -3.67
C LEU A 113 -2.42 -7.15 -3.84
N PHE A 114 -3.44 -7.28 -4.68
CA PHE A 114 -4.38 -6.21 -4.95
C PHE A 114 -5.67 -6.41 -4.19
N VAL A 115 -5.97 -5.49 -3.28
CA VAL A 115 -7.12 -5.58 -2.37
C VAL A 115 -8.28 -4.75 -2.89
N LEU A 116 -9.46 -5.37 -2.95
CA LEU A 116 -10.71 -4.74 -3.32
C LEU A 116 -11.67 -4.67 -2.14
N PRO A 117 -12.58 -3.70 -2.12
CA PRO A 117 -13.71 -3.70 -1.18
C PRO A 117 -14.73 -4.78 -1.61
N PRO A 118 -15.54 -5.31 -0.68
CA PRO A 118 -16.61 -6.24 -1.05
C PRO A 118 -17.70 -5.55 -1.90
N THR A 119 -18.04 -4.30 -1.56
CA THR A 119 -18.99 -3.47 -2.32
C THR A 119 -18.55 -2.01 -2.39
N ARG A 120 -19.11 -1.25 -3.33
CA ARG A 120 -18.89 0.20 -3.42
C ARG A 120 -19.52 0.95 -2.24
N GLU A 121 -20.63 0.46 -1.73
CA GLU A 121 -21.30 1.01 -0.56
C GLU A 121 -20.41 0.94 0.68
N GLU A 122 -19.76 -0.20 0.91
CA GLU A 122 -18.83 -0.37 2.03
C GLU A 122 -17.56 0.46 1.86
N GLN A 123 -17.05 0.56 0.65
CA GLN A 123 -15.94 1.46 0.34
C GLN A 123 -16.29 2.92 0.64
N ARG A 124 -17.47 3.38 0.22
CA ARG A 124 -17.98 4.72 0.51
C ARG A 124 -18.11 4.94 2.01
N ALA A 125 -18.73 4.01 2.73
CA ALA A 125 -18.88 4.08 4.18
C ALA A 125 -17.53 4.17 4.89
N SER A 126 -16.54 3.39 4.45
CA SER A 126 -15.17 3.45 4.98
C SER A 126 -14.49 4.81 4.75
N LEU A 127 -14.67 5.41 3.58
CA LEU A 127 -14.12 6.75 3.27
C LEU A 127 -14.80 7.85 4.11
N GLN A 128 -16.12 7.79 4.25
CA GLN A 128 -16.91 8.71 5.10
C GLN A 128 -16.53 8.58 6.58
N GLY A 129 -16.36 7.34 7.06
CA GLY A 129 -15.93 7.05 8.44
C GLY A 129 -14.55 7.62 8.81
N ARG A 130 -13.70 7.91 7.82
CA ARG A 130 -12.42 8.60 8.01
C ARG A 130 -12.53 10.13 8.12
N GLY A 131 -13.74 10.68 8.03
CA GLY A 131 -13.99 12.12 8.06
C GLY A 131 -13.74 12.83 6.72
N ASP A 132 -13.62 12.11 5.61
CA ASP A 132 -13.54 12.70 4.28
C ASP A 132 -14.88 13.39 3.94
N VAL A 133 -14.83 14.64 3.45
CA VAL A 133 -16.02 15.35 2.97
C VAL A 133 -16.55 14.69 1.69
N GLU A 134 -17.85 14.76 1.45
CA GLU A 134 -18.52 14.06 0.34
C GLU A 134 -17.84 14.27 -1.02
N GLN A 135 -17.40 15.48 -1.31
CA GLN A 135 -16.68 15.78 -2.57
C GLN A 135 -15.39 14.96 -2.72
N LYS A 136 -14.64 14.74 -1.62
CA LYS A 136 -13.44 13.90 -1.63
C LYS A 136 -13.78 12.42 -1.74
N VAL A 137 -14.87 11.99 -1.12
CA VAL A 137 -15.38 10.61 -1.24
C VAL A 137 -15.68 10.30 -2.70
N GLU A 138 -16.46 11.15 -3.37
CA GLU A 138 -16.78 11.00 -4.79
C GLU A 138 -15.53 10.98 -5.69
N GLN A 139 -14.58 11.87 -5.43
CA GLN A 139 -13.33 11.91 -6.19
C GLN A 139 -12.52 10.61 -6.03
N ARG A 140 -12.48 10.05 -4.83
CA ARG A 140 -11.77 8.79 -4.54
C ARG A 140 -12.47 7.58 -5.16
N LEU A 141 -13.80 7.56 -5.17
CA LEU A 141 -14.58 6.49 -5.79
C LEU A 141 -14.40 6.48 -7.32
N ARG A 142 -14.44 7.65 -7.97
CA ARG A 142 -14.16 7.76 -9.41
C ARG A 142 -12.74 7.30 -9.74
N LYS A 143 -11.76 7.74 -8.94
CA LYS A 143 -10.39 7.30 -9.15
C LYS A 143 -10.24 5.78 -8.97
N ALA A 144 -10.95 5.17 -8.02
CA ALA A 144 -10.98 3.73 -7.84
C ALA A 144 -11.48 2.99 -9.09
N GLU A 145 -12.52 3.52 -9.75
CA GLU A 145 -13.06 2.95 -11.00
C GLU A 145 -12.02 2.95 -12.13
N ASP A 146 -11.20 4.01 -12.23
CA ASP A 146 -10.14 4.11 -13.23
C ASP A 146 -8.94 3.20 -12.89
N GLU A 147 -8.58 3.07 -11.61
CA GLU A 147 -7.41 2.35 -11.13
C GLU A 147 -7.61 0.84 -11.03
N GLU A 148 -8.82 0.37 -10.74
CA GLU A 148 -9.08 -1.05 -10.53
C GLU A 148 -8.74 -1.96 -11.72
N PRO A 149 -9.07 -1.61 -12.97
CA PRO A 149 -8.68 -2.41 -14.12
C PRO A 149 -7.15 -2.54 -14.24
N ILE A 150 -6.44 -1.46 -13.95
CA ILE A 150 -4.98 -1.40 -14.00
C ILE A 150 -4.39 -2.28 -12.90
N GLY A 151 -4.87 -2.09 -11.65
CA GLY A 151 -4.41 -2.86 -10.51
C GLY A 151 -4.66 -4.36 -10.66
N LYS A 152 -5.84 -4.75 -11.15
CA LYS A 152 -6.18 -6.15 -11.43
C LYS A 152 -5.28 -6.77 -12.51
N ALA A 153 -4.92 -5.99 -13.53
CA ALA A 153 -4.04 -6.47 -14.60
C ALA A 153 -2.58 -6.64 -14.15
N LEU A 154 -2.13 -5.85 -13.17
CA LEU A 154 -0.78 -5.91 -12.62
C LEU A 154 -0.62 -6.95 -11.51
N ALA A 155 -1.71 -7.31 -10.83
CA ALA A 155 -1.69 -8.13 -9.63
C ALA A 155 -1.29 -9.58 -9.91
N ASP A 156 -0.48 -10.14 -9.02
CA ASP A 156 -0.27 -11.58 -8.94
C ASP A 156 -1.46 -12.26 -8.28
N PHE A 157 -2.11 -11.58 -7.32
CA PHE A 157 -3.32 -12.04 -6.64
C PHE A 157 -4.28 -10.87 -6.37
N VAL A 158 -5.56 -11.11 -6.57
CA VAL A 158 -6.65 -10.17 -6.26
C VAL A 158 -7.45 -10.73 -5.10
N LEU A 159 -7.55 -9.96 -4.00
CA LEU A 159 -8.26 -10.33 -2.78
C LEU A 159 -9.42 -9.38 -2.52
N ILE A 160 -10.50 -9.89 -1.97
CA ILE A 160 -11.65 -9.09 -1.52
C ILE A 160 -11.61 -9.02 0.01
N ASN A 161 -11.49 -7.82 0.57
CA ASN A 161 -11.48 -7.63 2.02
C ASN A 161 -12.91 -7.54 2.57
N ASP A 162 -13.59 -8.67 2.59
CA ASP A 162 -14.92 -8.84 3.21
C ASP A 162 -14.79 -9.15 4.71
N ASP A 163 -13.89 -10.08 5.05
CA ASP A 163 -13.48 -10.34 6.43
C ASP A 163 -11.97 -10.10 6.57
N LEU A 164 -11.60 -9.19 7.48
CA LEU A 164 -10.22 -8.77 7.68
C LEU A 164 -9.30 -9.94 8.05
N ASN A 165 -9.76 -10.82 8.96
CA ASN A 165 -8.92 -11.92 9.44
C ASN A 165 -8.73 -12.97 8.34
N ALA A 166 -9.79 -13.32 7.61
CA ALA A 166 -9.70 -14.23 6.49
C ALA A 166 -8.78 -13.69 5.38
N THR A 167 -8.88 -12.39 5.06
CA THR A 167 -8.00 -11.74 4.09
C THR A 167 -6.53 -11.80 4.51
N ILE A 168 -6.23 -11.55 5.79
CA ILE A 168 -4.86 -11.61 6.31
C ILE A 168 -4.33 -13.05 6.28
N ASP A 169 -5.15 -14.04 6.69
CA ASP A 169 -4.78 -15.45 6.67
C ASP A 169 -4.44 -15.91 5.24
N GLU A 170 -5.28 -15.57 4.26
CA GLU A 170 -5.02 -15.84 2.84
C GLU A 170 -3.72 -15.18 2.35
N MET A 171 -3.47 -13.91 2.69
CA MET A 171 -2.23 -13.23 2.34
C MET A 171 -1.00 -13.91 2.93
N LEU A 172 -1.04 -14.34 4.20
CA LEU A 172 0.07 -15.06 4.85
C LEU A 172 0.34 -16.41 4.17
N GLU A 173 -0.70 -17.14 3.75
CA GLU A 173 -0.55 -18.39 2.99
C GLU A 173 0.14 -18.13 1.64
N LEU A 174 -0.28 -17.11 0.90
CA LEU A 174 0.32 -16.71 -0.38
C LEU A 174 1.79 -16.30 -0.21
N ILE A 175 2.11 -15.51 0.80
CA ILE A 175 3.49 -15.09 1.12
C ILE A 175 4.36 -16.30 1.46
N ASN A 176 3.87 -17.22 2.29
CA ASN A 176 4.61 -18.42 2.65
C ASN A 176 4.83 -19.35 1.43
N ALA A 177 3.84 -19.47 0.54
CA ALA A 177 4.01 -20.21 -0.71
C ALA A 177 5.06 -19.57 -1.63
N ALA A 178 5.12 -18.22 -1.68
CA ALA A 178 6.16 -17.51 -2.46
C ALA A 178 7.57 -17.73 -1.88
N ARG A 179 7.70 -17.71 -0.55
CA ARG A 179 8.97 -18.03 0.15
C ARG A 179 9.45 -19.44 -0.17
N ALA A 180 8.54 -20.42 -0.11
CA ALA A 180 8.87 -21.81 -0.39
C ALA A 180 9.39 -22.05 -1.81
N LYS A 181 8.96 -21.26 -2.79
CA LYS A 181 9.46 -21.33 -4.18
C LYS A 181 10.86 -20.74 -4.36
N ARG A 182 11.34 -19.94 -3.39
CA ARG A 182 12.66 -19.28 -3.42
C ARG A 182 13.70 -19.96 -2.53
N ALA A 183 13.25 -20.90 -1.68
CA ALA A 183 14.11 -21.71 -0.79
C ALA A 183 14.77 -22.86 -1.54
#